data_9c55c913df778fe64faf001bd2265f6f
#
_entry.id   9c55c913df778fe64faf001bd2265f6f
#
_cell.length_a   1.000
_cell.length_b   1.000
_cell.length_c   1.000
_cell.angle_alpha   90.00
_cell.angle_beta   90.00
_cell.angle_gamma   90.00
#
_symmetry.space_group_name_H-M   'P 1'
#
loop_
_entity.id
_entity.type
_entity.pdbx_description
1 polymer ?
#
loop_
_entity_poly.entity_id
_entity_poly.type
_entity_poly.pdbx_seq_one_letter_code
_entity_poly.pdbx_strand_id
1 'polypeptide(L)'
;FERRIKLARFRDPDRALASFDFEFNRKMNRSLVYELATSRFVSQREDALFLGPPGTGKSHLAQAIGRAAIQQGYRVVYREAHALIEEIADATLNGSRKACLHDLASVPLLIIDDLGMRKLPHTAAEDLLELVMRRYERASTVLTSNRPVDDWGKLLGDNAAVTALLDRLLHHAHVLKCGPRSWRTKTQADLRHAQA
;
A
#
# COMPACT_ATOMS: atom_id res chain seq x y z
N PHE A 1 0.37 -22.19 1.03
CA PHE A 1 1.02 -20.90 1.28
C PHE A 1 1.71 -20.36 0.01
N GLU A 2 2.67 -21.08 -0.58
CA GLU A 2 3.47 -20.63 -1.73
C GLU A 2 2.65 -20.24 -2.96
N ARG A 3 1.61 -21.01 -3.30
CA ARG A 3 0.69 -20.65 -4.39
C ARG A 3 0.05 -19.28 -4.17
N ARG A 4 -0.37 -18.95 -2.93
CA ARG A 4 -0.97 -17.65 -2.61
C ARG A 4 0.04 -16.52 -2.63
N ILE A 5 1.27 -16.74 -2.17
CA ILE A 5 2.38 -15.79 -2.30
C ILE A 5 2.62 -15.44 -3.77
N LYS A 6 2.70 -16.44 -4.64
CA LYS A 6 2.88 -16.22 -6.09
C LYS A 6 1.71 -15.43 -6.70
N LEU A 7 0.47 -15.73 -6.31
CA LEU A 7 -0.72 -15.04 -6.79
C LEU A 7 -0.82 -13.60 -6.29
N ALA A 8 -0.28 -13.28 -5.13
CA ALA A 8 -0.26 -11.93 -4.58
C ALA A 8 0.61 -10.98 -5.43
N ARG A 9 1.61 -11.49 -6.13
CA ARG A 9 2.55 -10.73 -6.98
C ARG A 9 3.32 -9.67 -6.20
N PHE A 10 3.79 -10.01 -4.99
CA PHE A 10 4.69 -9.13 -4.25
C PHE A 10 5.94 -8.79 -5.08
N ARG A 11 6.41 -7.54 -4.95
CA ARG A 11 7.69 -7.13 -5.55
C ARG A 11 8.87 -7.91 -4.93
N ASP A 12 8.80 -8.17 -3.63
CA ASP A 12 9.78 -8.94 -2.87
C ASP A 12 9.04 -9.89 -1.90
N PRO A 13 8.79 -11.14 -2.32
CA PRO A 13 7.97 -12.09 -1.56
C PRO A 13 8.63 -12.54 -0.26
N ASP A 14 9.94 -12.30 -0.07
CA ASP A 14 10.68 -12.72 1.12
C ASP A 14 10.64 -11.70 2.25
N ARG A 15 10.03 -10.52 2.02
CA ARG A 15 9.84 -9.51 3.06
C ARG A 15 9.02 -10.07 4.21
N ALA A 16 9.63 -10.09 5.41
CA ALA A 16 9.01 -10.55 6.65
C ALA A 16 9.24 -9.53 7.75
N LEU A 17 8.38 -9.53 8.78
CA LEU A 17 8.55 -8.64 9.94
C LEU A 17 9.81 -8.95 10.73
N ALA A 18 10.22 -10.21 10.77
CA ALA A 18 11.43 -10.64 11.47
C ALA A 18 12.73 -10.02 10.90
N SER A 19 12.72 -9.63 9.62
CA SER A 19 13.86 -8.97 8.97
C SER A 19 13.79 -7.43 9.01
N PHE A 20 12.76 -6.85 9.67
CA PHE A 20 12.62 -5.41 9.75
C PHE A 20 13.30 -4.84 11.00
N ASP A 21 14.21 -3.87 10.80
CA ASP A 21 14.91 -3.16 11.88
C ASP A 21 14.08 -1.98 12.41
N PHE A 22 13.33 -2.20 13.50
CA PHE A 22 12.55 -1.17 14.18
C PHE A 22 13.44 -0.15 14.93
N GLU A 23 14.67 -0.52 15.30
CA GLU A 23 15.57 0.37 16.02
C GLU A 23 16.08 1.52 15.13
N PHE A 24 16.07 1.33 13.83
CA PHE A 24 16.48 2.36 12.89
C PHE A 24 15.54 3.58 12.89
N ASN A 25 14.22 3.38 13.04
CA ASN A 25 13.21 4.43 13.15
C ASN A 25 12.36 4.21 14.42
N ARG A 26 12.94 4.46 15.58
CA ARG A 26 12.33 4.19 16.92
C ARG A 26 10.99 4.89 17.16
N LYS A 27 10.70 5.98 16.44
CA LYS A 27 9.43 6.70 16.55
C LYS A 27 8.28 6.01 15.79
N MET A 28 8.58 5.00 14.98
CA MET A 28 7.55 4.22 14.30
C MET A 28 6.74 3.41 15.31
N ASN A 29 5.42 3.42 15.18
CA ASN A 29 4.53 2.68 16.08
C ASN A 29 4.64 1.16 15.82
N ARG A 30 5.60 0.53 16.48
CA ARG A 30 5.86 -0.91 16.39
C ARG A 30 4.63 -1.74 16.80
N SER A 31 3.92 -1.32 17.83
CA SER A 31 2.73 -2.03 18.32
C SER A 31 1.65 -2.11 17.25
N LEU A 32 1.40 -1.01 16.54
CA LEU A 32 0.46 -0.97 15.43
C LEU A 32 0.88 -1.91 14.29
N VAL A 33 2.18 -1.99 13.96
CA VAL A 33 2.67 -2.91 12.93
C VAL A 33 2.38 -4.37 13.31
N TYR A 34 2.63 -4.76 14.55
CA TYR A 34 2.32 -6.11 15.02
C TYR A 34 0.81 -6.37 15.11
N GLU A 35 0.02 -5.39 15.49
CA GLU A 35 -1.45 -5.48 15.45
C GLU A 35 -1.95 -5.74 14.02
N LEU A 36 -1.49 -4.97 13.05
CA LEU A 36 -1.84 -5.19 11.63
C LEU A 36 -1.39 -6.58 11.13
N ALA A 37 -0.25 -7.08 11.61
CA ALA A 37 0.23 -8.42 11.26
C ALA A 37 -0.64 -9.56 11.81
N THR A 38 -1.49 -9.30 12.82
CA THR A 38 -2.52 -10.27 13.25
C THR A 38 -3.62 -10.46 12.21
N SER A 39 -3.70 -9.60 11.21
CA SER A 39 -4.73 -9.56 10.16
C SER A 39 -6.16 -9.34 10.68
N ARG A 40 -6.30 -8.90 11.94
CA ARG A 40 -7.61 -8.59 12.53
C ARG A 40 -8.33 -7.49 11.75
N PHE A 41 -7.58 -6.45 11.30
CA PHE A 41 -8.11 -5.38 10.47
C PHE A 41 -8.75 -5.91 9.17
N VAL A 42 -8.23 -7.02 8.60
CA VAL A 42 -8.81 -7.65 7.39
C VAL A 42 -10.17 -8.27 7.71
N SER A 43 -10.30 -8.95 8.85
CA SER A 43 -11.59 -9.52 9.27
C SER A 43 -12.61 -8.45 9.64
N GLN A 44 -12.14 -7.29 10.12
CA GLN A 44 -12.96 -6.13 10.48
C GLN A 44 -13.27 -5.21 9.29
N ARG A 45 -12.66 -5.48 8.12
CA ARG A 45 -12.79 -4.67 6.88
C ARG A 45 -12.33 -3.24 7.08
N GLU A 46 -11.27 -3.07 7.87
CA GLU A 46 -10.60 -1.81 8.10
C GLU A 46 -9.44 -1.63 7.13
N ASP A 47 -9.04 -0.38 6.91
CA ASP A 47 -7.96 -0.02 6.02
C ASP A 47 -6.67 0.31 6.80
N ALA A 48 -5.55 0.41 6.11
CA ALA A 48 -4.30 0.91 6.68
C ALA A 48 -3.57 1.83 5.69
N LEU A 49 -3.05 2.93 6.21
CA LEU A 49 -2.35 3.94 5.43
C LEU A 49 -0.94 4.15 5.99
N PHE A 50 0.09 3.88 5.18
CA PHE A 50 1.49 4.05 5.57
C PHE A 50 2.08 5.28 4.88
N LEU A 51 2.43 6.28 5.67
CA LEU A 51 2.91 7.57 5.19
C LEU A 51 4.34 7.84 5.67
N GLY A 52 5.14 8.40 4.81
CA GLY A 52 6.50 8.83 5.17
C GLY A 52 7.44 8.94 3.98
N PRO A 53 8.62 9.55 4.17
CA PRO A 53 9.60 9.72 3.11
C PRO A 53 10.02 8.41 2.44
N PRO A 54 10.62 8.46 1.24
CA PRO A 54 11.20 7.28 0.61
C PRO A 54 12.25 6.59 1.49
N GLY A 55 12.34 5.27 1.41
CA GLY A 55 13.36 4.49 2.13
C GLY A 55 13.07 4.25 3.62
N THR A 56 11.88 4.60 4.12
CA THR A 56 11.50 4.42 5.55
C THR A 56 10.87 3.07 5.89
N GLY A 57 10.79 2.16 4.91
CA GLY A 57 10.33 0.79 5.13
C GLY A 57 8.84 0.54 4.86
N LYS A 58 8.08 1.50 4.32
CA LYS A 58 6.64 1.35 4.04
C LYS A 58 6.32 0.12 3.20
N SER A 59 6.97 -0.01 2.05
CA SER A 59 6.77 -1.16 1.13
C SER A 59 7.19 -2.49 1.74
N HIS A 60 8.25 -2.49 2.58
CA HIS A 60 8.65 -3.68 3.33
C HIS A 60 7.53 -4.11 4.28
N LEU A 61 7.06 -3.18 5.10
CA LEU A 61 6.00 -3.46 6.08
C LEU A 61 4.69 -3.87 5.42
N ALA A 62 4.28 -3.21 4.34
CA ALA A 62 3.08 -3.55 3.61
C ALA A 62 3.14 -5.00 3.07
N GLN A 63 4.26 -5.39 2.46
CA GLN A 63 4.46 -6.75 1.96
C GLN A 63 4.55 -7.78 3.09
N ALA A 64 5.24 -7.46 4.20
CA ALA A 64 5.36 -8.34 5.36
C ALA A 64 3.99 -8.58 6.04
N ILE A 65 3.15 -7.55 6.17
CA ILE A 65 1.78 -7.67 6.67
C ILE A 65 0.92 -8.48 5.69
N GLY A 66 1.04 -8.24 4.39
CA GLY A 66 0.36 -9.04 3.37
C GLY A 66 0.77 -10.52 3.43
N ARG A 67 2.05 -10.81 3.65
CA ARG A 67 2.54 -12.18 3.85
C ARG A 67 1.93 -12.81 5.11
N ALA A 68 1.86 -12.07 6.23
CA ALA A 68 1.21 -12.54 7.45
C ALA A 68 -0.29 -12.83 7.23
N ALA A 69 -0.99 -11.99 6.46
CA ALA A 69 -2.38 -12.24 6.08
C ALA A 69 -2.55 -13.52 5.24
N ILE A 70 -1.62 -13.80 4.31
CA ILE A 70 -1.63 -15.06 3.54
C ILE A 70 -1.42 -16.27 4.46
N GLN A 71 -0.55 -16.18 5.46
CA GLN A 71 -0.34 -17.25 6.46
C GLN A 71 -1.64 -17.56 7.22
N GLN A 72 -2.46 -16.55 7.46
CA GLN A 72 -3.76 -16.70 8.11
C GLN A 72 -4.91 -17.08 7.15
N GLY A 73 -4.58 -17.36 5.91
CA GLY A 73 -5.53 -17.89 4.93
C GLY A 73 -6.19 -16.87 4.02
N TYR A 74 -5.91 -15.58 4.18
CA TYR A 74 -6.48 -14.54 3.32
C TYR A 74 -5.87 -14.57 1.92
N ARG A 75 -6.68 -14.22 0.92
CA ARG A 75 -6.20 -13.88 -0.42
C ARG A 75 -5.73 -12.42 -0.42
N VAL A 76 -4.52 -12.19 -0.89
CA VAL A 76 -3.90 -10.87 -0.99
C VAL A 76 -3.54 -10.58 -2.43
N VAL A 77 -3.74 -9.35 -2.86
CA VAL A 77 -3.25 -8.82 -4.14
C VAL A 77 -2.39 -7.59 -3.83
N TYR A 78 -1.21 -7.55 -4.41
CA TYR A 78 -0.28 -6.41 -4.32
C TYR A 78 -0.14 -5.77 -5.70
N ARG A 79 -0.19 -4.45 -5.76
CA ARG A 79 0.10 -3.63 -6.94
C ARG A 79 0.84 -2.37 -6.54
N GLU A 80 1.83 -1.99 -7.31
CA GLU A 80 2.31 -0.61 -7.28
C GLU A 80 1.24 0.31 -7.88
N ALA A 81 1.06 1.51 -7.32
CA ALA A 81 -0.05 2.40 -7.70
C ALA A 81 -0.09 2.70 -9.21
N HIS A 82 1.07 2.95 -9.84
CA HIS A 82 1.13 3.20 -11.28
C HIS A 82 0.71 1.98 -12.10
N ALA A 83 1.16 0.77 -11.72
CA ALA A 83 0.80 -0.47 -12.42
C ALA A 83 -0.70 -0.80 -12.26
N LEU A 84 -1.28 -0.49 -11.10
CA LEU A 84 -2.71 -0.62 -10.87
C LEU A 84 -3.53 0.28 -11.81
N ILE A 85 -3.11 1.54 -11.95
CA ILE A 85 -3.81 2.51 -12.82
C ILE A 85 -3.64 2.09 -14.30
N GLU A 86 -2.47 1.62 -14.71
CA GLU A 86 -2.25 1.08 -16.05
C GLU A 86 -3.13 -0.15 -16.31
N GLU A 87 -3.24 -1.09 -15.35
CA GLU A 87 -4.13 -2.26 -15.43
C GLU A 87 -5.60 -1.87 -15.65
N ILE A 88 -6.08 -0.85 -14.94
CA ILE A 88 -7.45 -0.33 -15.10
C ILE A 88 -7.63 0.37 -16.44
N ALA A 89 -6.65 1.16 -16.88
CA ALA A 89 -6.68 1.84 -18.18
C ALA A 89 -6.71 0.84 -19.34
N ASP A 90 -5.86 -0.18 -19.31
CA ASP A 90 -5.83 -1.26 -20.30
C ASP A 90 -7.15 -2.02 -20.33
N ALA A 91 -7.71 -2.32 -19.16
CA ALA A 91 -9.02 -2.95 -19.04
C ALA A 91 -10.15 -2.08 -19.61
N THR A 92 -10.01 -0.76 -19.53
CA THR A 92 -10.96 0.20 -20.12
C THR A 92 -10.88 0.14 -21.65
N LEU A 93 -9.67 0.13 -22.21
CA LEU A 93 -9.44 0.08 -23.65
C LEU A 93 -9.94 -1.22 -24.29
N ASN A 94 -9.81 -2.35 -23.59
CA ASN A 94 -10.23 -3.65 -24.12
C ASN A 94 -11.66 -4.07 -23.70
N GLY A 95 -12.40 -3.18 -23.01
CA GLY A 95 -13.79 -3.43 -22.62
C GLY A 95 -13.97 -4.33 -21.38
N SER A 96 -12.90 -4.69 -20.67
CA SER A 96 -12.95 -5.56 -19.47
C SER A 96 -12.91 -4.79 -18.14
N ARG A 97 -13.04 -3.47 -18.13
CA ARG A 97 -12.95 -2.61 -16.94
C ARG A 97 -13.83 -3.11 -15.79
N LYS A 98 -15.09 -3.50 -16.09
CA LYS A 98 -16.03 -3.98 -15.07
C LYS A 98 -15.52 -5.24 -14.36
N ALA A 99 -14.98 -6.19 -15.11
CA ALA A 99 -14.40 -7.42 -14.58
C ALA A 99 -13.13 -7.13 -13.76
N CYS A 100 -12.23 -6.30 -14.29
CA CYS A 100 -11.00 -5.89 -13.60
C CYS A 100 -11.31 -5.25 -12.22
N LEU A 101 -12.20 -4.26 -12.18
CA LEU A 101 -12.59 -3.60 -10.94
C LEU A 101 -13.32 -4.55 -9.99
N HIS A 102 -14.13 -5.49 -10.50
CA HIS A 102 -14.78 -6.51 -9.69
C HIS A 102 -13.75 -7.43 -9.02
N ASP A 103 -12.76 -7.90 -9.76
CA ASP A 103 -11.71 -8.78 -9.24
C ASP A 103 -10.87 -8.09 -8.17
N LEU A 104 -10.46 -6.83 -8.41
CA LEU A 104 -9.73 -6.01 -7.45
C LEU A 104 -10.57 -5.68 -6.21
N ALA A 105 -11.87 -5.45 -6.38
CA ALA A 105 -12.77 -5.13 -5.28
C ALA A 105 -13.09 -6.34 -4.40
N SER A 106 -13.10 -7.55 -4.96
CA SER A 106 -13.50 -8.79 -4.28
C SER A 106 -12.41 -9.41 -3.42
N VAL A 107 -11.15 -8.97 -3.56
CA VAL A 107 -10.04 -9.55 -2.80
C VAL A 107 -10.06 -9.06 -1.35
N PRO A 108 -9.94 -9.94 -0.33
CA PRO A 108 -9.99 -9.55 1.08
C PRO A 108 -8.97 -8.48 1.47
N LEU A 109 -7.75 -8.56 0.94
CA LEU A 109 -6.70 -7.55 1.18
C LEU A 109 -6.06 -7.12 -0.14
N LEU A 110 -6.21 -5.85 -0.48
CA LEU A 110 -5.51 -5.19 -1.58
C LEU A 110 -4.41 -4.29 -1.01
N ILE A 111 -3.19 -4.44 -1.51
CA ILE A 111 -2.07 -3.56 -1.18
C ILE A 111 -1.77 -2.69 -2.40
N ILE A 112 -1.89 -1.37 -2.23
CA ILE A 112 -1.54 -0.36 -3.22
C ILE A 112 -0.28 0.34 -2.74
N ASP A 113 0.84 0.07 -3.37
CA ASP A 113 2.16 0.52 -2.92
C ASP A 113 2.71 1.68 -3.76
N ASP A 114 3.51 2.53 -3.13
CA ASP A 114 4.26 3.62 -3.76
C ASP A 114 3.38 4.69 -4.47
N LEU A 115 2.24 5.06 -3.88
CA LEU A 115 1.46 6.20 -4.39
C LEU A 115 2.26 7.50 -4.27
N GLY A 116 2.43 8.19 -5.40
CA GLY A 116 3.18 9.44 -5.48
C GLY A 116 4.66 9.31 -5.85
N MET A 117 5.15 8.10 -6.14
CA MET A 117 6.51 7.88 -6.66
C MET A 117 6.66 8.22 -8.14
N ARG A 118 5.60 8.06 -8.91
CA ARG A 118 5.55 8.37 -10.34
C ARG A 118 4.37 9.27 -10.64
N LYS A 119 4.49 10.06 -11.71
CA LYS A 119 3.36 10.82 -12.24
C LYS A 119 2.30 9.84 -12.72
N LEU A 120 1.07 10.08 -12.30
CA LEU A 120 -0.10 9.30 -12.70
C LEU A 120 -0.93 10.09 -13.74
N PRO A 121 -1.70 9.40 -14.61
CA PRO A 121 -2.63 10.07 -15.50
C PRO A 121 -3.72 10.79 -14.71
N HIS A 122 -4.36 11.80 -15.31
CA HIS A 122 -5.40 12.59 -14.67
C HIS A 122 -6.67 11.80 -14.31
N THR A 123 -6.90 10.64 -14.91
CA THR A 123 -7.98 9.70 -14.54
C THR A 123 -7.71 8.92 -13.26
N ALA A 124 -6.48 8.95 -12.74
CA ALA A 124 -6.07 8.12 -11.61
C ALA A 124 -6.88 8.39 -10.33
N ALA A 125 -7.27 9.64 -10.08
CA ALA A 125 -8.08 9.99 -8.92
C ALA A 125 -9.45 9.33 -8.97
N GLU A 126 -10.13 9.37 -10.11
CA GLU A 126 -11.43 8.74 -10.33
C GLU A 126 -11.34 7.22 -10.28
N ASP A 127 -10.29 6.62 -10.88
CA ASP A 127 -10.06 5.18 -10.88
C ASP A 127 -9.83 4.65 -9.46
N LEU A 128 -9.01 5.35 -8.66
CA LEU A 128 -8.77 5.00 -7.26
C LEU A 128 -10.02 5.21 -6.41
N LEU A 129 -10.76 6.31 -6.62
CA LEU A 129 -12.02 6.57 -5.92
C LEU A 129 -13.02 5.45 -6.18
N GLU A 130 -13.25 5.07 -7.45
CA GLU A 130 -14.18 4.00 -7.80
C GLU A 130 -13.79 2.68 -7.12
N LEU A 131 -12.49 2.33 -7.13
CA LEU A 131 -12.00 1.11 -6.49
C LEU A 131 -12.21 1.15 -4.98
N VAL A 132 -11.86 2.26 -4.31
CA VAL A 132 -12.04 2.41 -2.86
C VAL A 132 -13.52 2.38 -2.48
N MET A 133 -14.39 3.03 -3.24
CA MET A 133 -15.84 3.00 -3.03
C MET A 133 -16.42 1.57 -3.10
N ARG A 134 -15.93 0.75 -4.04
CA ARG A 134 -16.34 -0.65 -4.17
C ARG A 134 -15.87 -1.51 -3.00
N ARG A 135 -14.74 -1.16 -2.39
CA ARG A 135 -14.11 -1.89 -1.27
C ARG A 135 -14.58 -1.40 0.10
N TYR A 136 -15.05 -0.17 0.19
CA TYR A 136 -15.46 0.48 1.43
C TYR A 136 -16.42 -0.42 2.23
N GLU A 137 -16.08 -0.70 3.50
CA GLU A 137 -16.78 -1.60 4.44
C GLU A 137 -16.98 -3.04 3.96
N ARG A 138 -16.32 -3.45 2.87
CA ARG A 138 -16.44 -4.80 2.29
C ARG A 138 -15.15 -5.58 2.29
N ALA A 139 -14.03 -4.89 2.12
CA ALA A 139 -12.69 -5.49 2.05
C ALA A 139 -11.65 -4.46 2.47
N SER A 140 -10.49 -4.91 2.90
CA SER A 140 -9.43 -4.05 3.43
C SER A 140 -8.43 -3.63 2.37
N THR A 141 -7.98 -2.38 2.47
CA THR A 141 -6.93 -1.82 1.61
C THR A 141 -5.76 -1.35 2.48
N VAL A 142 -4.55 -1.76 2.11
CA VAL A 142 -3.31 -1.13 2.61
C VAL A 142 -2.78 -0.23 1.50
N LEU A 143 -2.59 1.05 1.79
CA LEU A 143 -2.05 2.00 0.85
C LEU A 143 -0.77 2.62 1.41
N THR A 144 0.30 2.69 0.62
CA THR A 144 1.52 3.36 1.01
C THR A 144 1.77 4.59 0.16
N SER A 145 2.22 5.68 0.76
CA SER A 145 2.56 6.90 0.05
C SER A 145 3.78 7.59 0.66
N ASN A 146 4.60 8.15 -0.21
CA ASN A 146 5.69 9.05 0.17
C ASN A 146 5.28 10.52 0.22
N ARG A 147 4.02 10.82 -0.09
CA ARG A 147 3.43 12.16 -0.02
C ARG A 147 2.46 12.24 1.15
N PRO A 148 2.43 13.38 1.87
CA PRO A 148 1.36 13.65 2.83
C PRO A 148 0.01 13.64 2.11
N VAL A 149 -1.06 13.29 2.82
CA VAL A 149 -2.42 13.26 2.25
C VAL A 149 -2.87 14.62 1.72
N ASP A 150 -2.39 15.71 2.31
CA ASP A 150 -2.68 17.08 1.88
C ASP A 150 -2.16 17.39 0.46
N ASP A 151 -1.15 16.66 0.00
CA ASP A 151 -0.58 16.82 -1.33
C ASP A 151 -1.29 15.97 -2.40
N TRP A 152 -2.18 15.07 -2.01
CA TRP A 152 -2.79 14.11 -2.96
C TRP A 152 -3.69 14.79 -3.99
N GLY A 153 -4.34 15.90 -3.63
CA GLY A 153 -5.12 16.69 -4.58
C GLY A 153 -4.27 17.21 -5.74
N LYS A 154 -3.07 17.72 -5.44
CA LYS A 154 -2.10 18.16 -6.46
C LYS A 154 -1.49 16.99 -7.22
N LEU A 155 -1.19 15.88 -6.52
CA LEU A 155 -0.60 14.69 -7.11
C LEU A 155 -1.50 14.05 -8.16
N LEU A 156 -2.79 13.94 -7.85
CA LEU A 156 -3.78 13.25 -8.68
C LEU A 156 -4.56 14.20 -9.59
N GLY A 157 -4.41 15.53 -9.39
CA GLY A 157 -5.01 16.54 -10.25
C GLY A 157 -6.51 16.72 -10.12
N ASP A 158 -7.15 16.12 -9.09
CA ASP A 158 -8.59 16.23 -8.83
C ASP A 158 -8.85 16.28 -7.31
N ASN A 159 -9.04 17.49 -6.81
CA ASN A 159 -9.29 17.71 -5.38
C ASN A 159 -10.63 17.13 -4.91
N ALA A 160 -11.66 17.12 -5.72
CA ALA A 160 -12.98 16.62 -5.34
C ALA A 160 -12.95 15.09 -5.20
N ALA A 161 -12.40 14.39 -6.20
CA ALA A 161 -12.24 12.96 -6.15
C ALA A 161 -11.32 12.52 -5.00
N VAL A 162 -10.23 13.24 -4.76
CA VAL A 162 -9.30 12.94 -3.64
C VAL A 162 -9.96 13.17 -2.29
N THR A 163 -10.77 14.23 -2.13
CA THR A 163 -11.51 14.45 -0.87
C THR A 163 -12.48 13.30 -0.60
N ALA A 164 -13.22 12.85 -1.60
CA ALA A 164 -14.14 11.72 -1.47
C ALA A 164 -13.39 10.39 -1.20
N LEU A 165 -12.23 10.19 -1.85
CA LEU A 165 -11.35 9.05 -1.63
C LEU A 165 -10.85 8.99 -0.17
N LEU A 166 -10.34 10.10 0.34
CA LEU A 166 -9.80 10.19 1.70
C LEU A 166 -10.89 10.05 2.75
N ASP A 167 -12.07 10.60 2.54
CA ASP A 167 -13.22 10.43 3.43
C ASP A 167 -13.54 8.94 3.64
N ARG A 168 -13.54 8.15 2.58
CA ARG A 168 -13.79 6.71 2.67
C ARG A 168 -12.61 5.93 3.23
N LEU A 169 -11.40 6.19 2.71
CA LEU A 169 -10.18 5.46 3.10
C LEU A 169 -9.83 5.68 4.57
N LEU A 170 -10.04 6.90 5.11
CA LEU A 170 -9.67 7.24 6.48
C LEU A 170 -10.77 6.93 7.51
N HIS A 171 -11.99 6.63 7.09
CA HIS A 171 -13.11 6.40 8.00
C HIS A 171 -12.82 5.29 9.02
N HIS A 172 -12.21 4.19 8.58
CA HIS A 172 -11.82 3.05 9.42
C HIS A 172 -10.36 2.67 9.19
N ALA A 173 -9.45 3.64 9.13
CA ALA A 173 -8.07 3.40 8.79
C ALA A 173 -7.12 3.47 9.99
N HIS A 174 -6.16 2.54 9.99
CA HIS A 174 -4.97 2.60 10.82
C HIS A 174 -3.90 3.41 10.09
N VAL A 175 -3.45 4.53 10.65
CA VAL A 175 -2.43 5.37 10.02
C VAL A 175 -1.07 5.12 10.68
N LEU A 176 -0.12 4.61 9.90
CA LEU A 176 1.26 4.39 10.31
C LEU A 176 2.17 5.47 9.71
N LYS A 177 2.77 6.28 10.56
CA LYS A 177 3.81 7.23 10.16
C LYS A 177 5.17 6.55 10.15
N CYS A 178 5.83 6.53 9.00
CA CYS A 178 7.13 5.89 8.78
C CYS A 178 8.23 6.94 8.61
N GLY A 179 9.37 6.75 9.24
CA GLY A 179 10.50 7.65 9.14
C GLY A 179 10.83 8.35 10.45
N PRO A 180 11.61 9.47 10.39
CA PRO A 180 12.02 10.21 9.18
C PRO A 180 13.23 9.65 8.43
N ARG A 181 13.98 8.70 9.02
CA ARG A 181 15.29 8.24 8.50
C ARG A 181 15.12 7.25 7.37
N SER A 182 15.88 7.45 6.27
CA SER A 182 15.92 6.53 5.13
C SER A 182 17.00 5.46 5.31
N TRP A 183 16.61 4.20 5.28
CA TRP A 183 17.51 3.05 5.29
C TRP A 183 18.45 3.03 4.09
N ARG A 184 17.97 3.43 2.92
CA ARG A 184 18.78 3.46 1.69
C ARG A 184 19.94 4.45 1.81
N THR A 185 19.73 5.62 2.43
CA THR A 185 20.78 6.61 2.66
C THR A 185 21.83 6.13 3.67
N LYS A 186 21.42 5.40 4.71
CA LYS A 186 22.33 4.75 5.67
C LYS A 186 23.26 3.79 4.95
N THR A 187 22.70 2.86 4.19
CA THR A 187 23.47 1.84 3.47
C THR A 187 24.48 2.46 2.50
N GLN A 188 24.11 3.54 1.82
CA GLN A 188 25.04 4.27 0.95
C GLN A 188 26.18 4.95 1.73
N ALA A 189 25.90 5.53 2.90
CA ALA A 189 26.91 6.12 3.75
C ALA A 189 27.89 5.07 4.29
N ASP A 190 27.37 3.92 4.76
CA ASP A 190 28.18 2.79 5.25
C ASP A 190 29.12 2.25 4.15
N LEU A 191 28.64 2.14 2.91
CA LEU A 191 29.44 1.69 1.77
C LEU A 191 30.56 2.69 1.42
N ARG A 192 30.32 4.00 1.51
CA ARG A 192 31.34 5.04 1.27
C ARG A 192 32.42 5.01 2.35
N HIS A 193 32.05 4.81 3.60
CA HIS A 193 33.02 4.67 4.71
C HIS A 193 33.85 3.39 4.64
N ALA A 194 33.34 2.32 4.05
CA ALA A 194 34.08 1.07 3.87
C ALA A 194 35.06 1.11 2.69
N GLN A 195 34.99 2.11 1.81
CA GLN A 195 35.87 2.31 0.65
C GLN A 195 36.91 3.42 0.86
N ALA A 196 36.91 4.11 2.00
CA ALA A 196 37.88 5.13 2.41
C ALA A 196 38.89 4.56 3.40
#